data_6f5eefbc8ee9263df3dbe03031e63cb3
#
_entry.id   6f5eefbc8ee9263df3dbe03031e63cb3
#
_cell.length_a   1.000
_cell.length_b   1.000
_cell.length_c   1.000
_cell.angle_alpha   90.00
_cell.angle_beta   90.00
_cell.angle_gamma   90.00
#
_symmetry.space_group_name_H-M   'P 1'
#
loop_
_entity.id
_entity.type
_entity.pdbx_description
1 polymer ?
#
loop_
_entity_poly.entity_id
_entity_poly.type
_entity_poly.pdbx_seq_one_letter_code
_entity_poly.pdbx_strand_id
1 'polypeptide(L)'
;MLHPIPKLYKYAPERLFGAAAAILFMGFSVGAYSTVATAADEFYKGQTVKINIGFHPGGGYDAYGRVLARNISKYLPGNPSVLAVNFPGAGSLRLANYIYNRAPKNGLEVGIFASSVAFGPLYLVKQAKFKTENFTWIGNMDQSIGTCTAWHTSGIKSFEELKQREVIYGSSSPGSVASQHPRGFNAMLGTKIKIIHGYPGSTGVLLAMKRGEIEGGCGFALSSLKARRRQEWKSGKLRILIQTGKKKAPELAGVPHLYDMAKDDDEKRVMDLIYGLHTFGRPVAAPPGLPKKPTQLLRAAFMATMKDPKFLKEAGKLHLPINPWSGERLQKEIANFVNYPPSVIARARQAMDPGKILKVELKRLAGGTISKVGKKKITVKDGSGKSYVFKISGRRSKVKIAGKKSKTKALKVGMNCDFRYFAVKDLAPRINCK
;
A
#
# COMPACT_ATOMS: atom_id res chain seq x y z
N MET A 1 6.86 62.87 -27.31
CA MET A 1 8.19 63.53 -27.26
C MET A 1 9.21 62.41 -27.37
N LEU A 2 9.61 62.08 -28.61
CA LEU A 2 10.83 62.51 -29.28
C LEU A 2 12.11 61.90 -28.65
N HIS A 3 12.56 60.92 -29.31
CA HIS A 3 13.91 60.45 -29.73
C HIS A 3 15.18 61.18 -29.18
N PRO A 4 16.44 60.67 -29.32
CA PRO A 4 16.93 59.86 -30.45
C PRO A 4 18.06 58.82 -30.10
N ILE A 5 18.30 57.92 -31.06
CA ILE A 5 19.53 57.15 -31.34
C ILE A 5 20.60 58.08 -31.95
N PRO A 6 21.90 57.87 -31.78
CA PRO A 6 22.80 57.65 -32.88
C PRO A 6 23.96 56.66 -32.60
N LYS A 7 24.75 56.15 -33.44
CA LYS A 7 25.19 56.11 -34.81
C LYS A 7 26.32 55.04 -34.94
N LEU A 8 26.29 54.41 -36.09
CA LEU A 8 27.35 53.56 -36.64
C LEU A 8 28.73 54.23 -36.77
N TYR A 9 29.80 53.44 -36.68
CA TYR A 9 31.04 53.70 -37.39
C TYR A 9 31.60 52.41 -38.01
N LYS A 10 31.73 52.43 -39.34
CA LYS A 10 32.48 51.52 -40.19
C LYS A 10 33.97 51.92 -40.14
N TYR A 11 34.83 50.94 -40.31
CA TYR A 11 35.99 51.01 -41.22
C TYR A 11 36.71 49.65 -41.27
N ALA A 12 36.91 49.15 -42.50
CA ALA A 12 37.86 48.14 -42.94
C ALA A 12 38.87 48.88 -43.86
N PRO A 13 39.84 48.25 -44.56
CA PRO A 13 40.68 47.07 -44.31
C PRO A 13 42.18 47.42 -44.49
N GLU A 14 43.14 46.49 -44.38
CA GLU A 14 44.36 46.32 -45.25
C GLU A 14 45.33 45.27 -44.69
N ARG A 15 45.53 44.22 -45.44
CA ARG A 15 46.72 43.69 -46.20
C ARG A 15 47.82 43.02 -45.38
N LEU A 16 47.97 41.76 -45.58
CA LEU A 16 48.82 40.92 -46.47
C LEU A 16 50.24 40.62 -45.99
N PHE A 17 50.68 39.37 -46.16
CA PHE A 17 52.01 38.74 -46.25
C PHE A 17 52.62 38.09 -45.02
N GLY A 18 52.95 36.78 -45.21
CA GLY A 18 54.04 36.06 -44.57
C GLY A 18 53.71 34.63 -44.18
N ALA A 19 53.69 33.84 -45.04
CA ALA A 19 54.36 32.62 -45.49
C ALA A 19 54.91 31.68 -44.43
N ALA A 20 54.41 30.46 -44.51
CA ALA A 20 55.11 29.16 -44.46
C ALA A 20 55.92 28.71 -43.22
N ALA A 21 55.62 27.45 -42.94
CA ALA A 21 56.44 26.49 -42.19
C ALA A 21 56.06 26.28 -40.70
N ALA A 22 55.18 25.33 -40.47
CA ALA A 22 55.32 24.28 -39.44
C ALA A 22 54.17 23.28 -39.51
N ILE A 23 54.14 22.43 -40.55
CA ILE A 23 53.45 21.15 -40.52
C ILE A 23 54.44 20.15 -39.91
N LEU A 24 54.17 19.65 -38.74
CA LEU A 24 54.51 18.32 -38.16
C LEU A 24 54.50 18.45 -36.64
N PHE A 25 53.47 17.89 -36.05
CA PHE A 25 53.31 17.33 -34.73
C PHE A 25 51.88 17.57 -34.20
N MET A 26 50.90 16.96 -34.87
CA MET A 26 49.59 16.71 -34.27
C MET A 26 49.10 15.34 -34.73
N GLY A 27 49.72 14.36 -34.17
CA GLY A 27 49.31 12.97 -34.28
C GLY A 27 49.52 12.26 -32.95
N PHE A 28 48.46 11.67 -32.43
CA PHE A 28 48.45 10.88 -31.19
C PHE A 28 48.07 11.61 -29.90
N SER A 29 46.79 11.89 -29.76
CA SER A 29 46.12 11.93 -28.45
C SER A 29 44.58 11.72 -28.60
N VAL A 30 44.17 10.72 -29.38
CA VAL A 30 42.78 10.27 -29.42
C VAL A 30 42.80 8.78 -29.04
N GLY A 31 42.79 8.47 -27.76
CA GLY A 31 42.82 7.08 -27.36
C GLY A 31 42.77 6.82 -25.86
N ALA A 32 41.98 7.58 -25.09
CA ALA A 32 41.84 7.26 -23.65
C ALA A 32 40.50 7.63 -23.00
N TYR A 33 39.43 7.89 -23.77
CA TYR A 33 38.13 8.24 -23.15
C TYR A 33 37.02 7.22 -23.35
N SER A 34 37.32 6.01 -23.88
CA SER A 34 36.26 5.06 -24.23
C SER A 34 36.04 3.89 -23.25
N THR A 35 36.83 3.77 -22.16
CA THR A 35 36.75 2.55 -21.32
C THR A 35 35.93 2.69 -20.01
N VAL A 36 35.50 3.89 -19.63
CA VAL A 36 34.72 4.06 -18.41
C VAL A 36 33.20 3.93 -18.64
N ALA A 37 32.72 4.17 -19.86
CA ALA A 37 31.32 4.04 -20.22
C ALA A 37 30.86 2.58 -20.30
N THR A 38 31.70 1.67 -20.82
CA THR A 38 31.33 0.26 -21.07
C THR A 38 31.14 -0.56 -19.80
N ALA A 39 31.88 -0.30 -18.73
CA ALA A 39 31.72 -1.04 -17.46
C ALA A 39 30.46 -0.67 -16.66
N ALA A 40 29.84 0.47 -16.95
CA ALA A 40 28.56 0.85 -16.36
C ALA A 40 27.39 0.26 -17.13
N ASP A 41 27.53 0.14 -18.47
CA ASP A 41 26.46 -0.35 -19.37
C ASP A 41 26.14 -1.84 -19.22
N GLU A 42 26.97 -2.62 -18.54
CA GLU A 42 26.82 -4.07 -18.40
C GLU A 42 26.63 -4.56 -16.96
N PHE A 43 26.48 -3.66 -15.97
CA PHE A 43 26.45 -4.04 -14.54
C PHE A 43 25.44 -5.15 -14.22
N TYR A 44 24.27 -5.12 -14.85
CA TYR A 44 23.20 -6.12 -14.65
C TYR A 44 23.07 -7.11 -15.81
N LYS A 45 24.00 -7.13 -16.78
CA LYS A 45 23.92 -8.04 -17.94
C LYS A 45 23.85 -9.51 -17.49
N GLY A 46 22.88 -10.24 -18.04
CA GLY A 46 22.65 -11.65 -17.69
C GLY A 46 22.08 -11.89 -16.28
N GLN A 47 21.84 -10.82 -15.50
CA GLN A 47 21.30 -10.93 -14.15
C GLN A 47 19.77 -10.87 -14.13
N THR A 48 19.21 -11.28 -13.00
CA THR A 48 17.78 -11.12 -12.72
C THR A 48 17.57 -10.25 -11.49
N VAL A 49 16.90 -9.12 -11.67
CA VAL A 49 16.51 -8.24 -10.57
C VAL A 49 15.13 -8.65 -10.04
N LYS A 50 14.99 -8.83 -8.74
CA LYS A 50 13.72 -9.17 -8.09
C LYS A 50 13.11 -7.92 -7.43
N ILE A 51 11.88 -7.62 -7.80
CA ILE A 51 11.03 -6.66 -7.10
C ILE A 51 10.10 -7.45 -6.18
N ASN A 52 10.47 -7.54 -4.91
CA ASN A 52 9.71 -8.26 -3.90
C ASN A 52 8.53 -7.39 -3.42
N ILE A 53 7.31 -7.90 -3.46
CA ILE A 53 6.07 -7.19 -3.12
C ILE A 53 5.51 -7.76 -1.83
N GLY A 54 5.44 -6.97 -0.76
CA GLY A 54 5.06 -7.40 0.60
C GLY A 54 3.59 -7.78 0.79
N PHE A 55 2.82 -7.96 -0.28
CA PHE A 55 1.38 -8.25 -0.25
C PHE A 55 1.00 -9.37 -1.22
N HIS A 56 -0.20 -9.91 -1.00
CA HIS A 56 -0.82 -10.87 -1.93
C HIS A 56 -1.15 -10.22 -3.28
N PRO A 57 -1.21 -11.01 -4.37
CA PRO A 57 -1.62 -10.53 -5.68
C PRO A 57 -2.98 -9.83 -5.66
N GLY A 58 -3.16 -8.85 -6.57
CA GLY A 58 -4.43 -8.19 -6.81
C GLY A 58 -4.68 -6.92 -5.98
N GLY A 59 -3.79 -6.54 -5.06
CA GLY A 59 -3.84 -5.29 -4.31
C GLY A 59 -3.12 -4.12 -4.99
N GLY A 60 -3.20 -2.91 -4.40
CA GLY A 60 -2.53 -1.73 -4.95
C GLY A 60 -1.01 -1.90 -5.03
N TYR A 61 -0.36 -2.40 -3.98
CA TYR A 61 1.10 -2.64 -3.97
C TYR A 61 1.52 -3.63 -5.06
N ASP A 62 0.73 -4.68 -5.30
CA ASP A 62 0.98 -5.65 -6.37
C ASP A 62 0.89 -5.00 -7.75
N ALA A 63 -0.10 -4.14 -7.97
CA ALA A 63 -0.26 -3.43 -9.24
C ALA A 63 0.95 -2.52 -9.54
N TYR A 64 1.34 -1.68 -8.58
CA TYR A 64 2.49 -0.80 -8.73
C TYR A 64 3.79 -1.57 -8.95
N GLY A 65 4.04 -2.63 -8.17
CA GLY A 65 5.24 -3.44 -8.30
C GLY A 65 5.36 -4.13 -9.65
N ARG A 66 4.25 -4.64 -10.20
CA ARG A 66 4.24 -5.29 -11.52
C ARG A 66 4.43 -4.29 -12.66
N VAL A 67 3.83 -3.11 -12.58
CA VAL A 67 4.06 -2.07 -13.61
C VAL A 67 5.50 -1.60 -13.57
N LEU A 68 6.08 -1.39 -12.38
CA LEU A 68 7.50 -1.07 -12.24
C LEU A 68 8.39 -2.16 -12.85
N ALA A 69 8.14 -3.43 -12.52
CA ALA A 69 8.94 -4.56 -13.00
C ALA A 69 8.97 -4.66 -14.55
N ARG A 70 7.83 -4.43 -15.20
CA ARG A 70 7.75 -4.49 -16.67
C ARG A 70 8.45 -3.35 -17.39
N ASN A 71 8.75 -2.25 -16.71
CA ASN A 71 9.24 -1.04 -17.37
C ASN A 71 10.64 -0.58 -16.95
N ILE A 72 11.17 -1.06 -15.80
CA ILE A 72 12.44 -0.57 -15.25
C ILE A 72 13.68 -1.15 -15.95
N SER A 73 13.58 -2.36 -16.53
CA SER A 73 14.69 -3.10 -17.12
C SER A 73 15.51 -2.26 -18.10
N LYS A 74 14.87 -1.57 -19.02
CA LYS A 74 15.53 -0.76 -20.06
C LYS A 74 16.34 0.43 -19.53
N TYR A 75 16.19 0.78 -18.28
CA TYR A 75 16.94 1.82 -17.60
C TYR A 75 18.02 1.26 -16.67
N LEU A 76 18.10 -0.06 -16.54
CA LEU A 76 19.17 -0.74 -15.82
C LEU A 76 20.26 -1.15 -16.81
N PRO A 77 21.54 -0.80 -16.57
CA PRO A 77 22.64 -1.17 -17.46
C PRO A 77 22.70 -2.69 -17.69
N GLY A 78 22.73 -3.11 -18.96
CA GLY A 78 22.73 -4.52 -19.36
C GLY A 78 21.32 -5.15 -19.51
N ASN A 79 20.24 -4.34 -19.42
CA ASN A 79 18.84 -4.79 -19.62
C ASN A 79 18.48 -6.10 -18.93
N PRO A 80 18.65 -6.24 -17.59
CA PRO A 80 18.42 -7.48 -16.88
C PRO A 80 16.96 -7.94 -16.96
N SER A 81 16.72 -9.22 -16.75
CA SER A 81 15.38 -9.71 -16.44
C SER A 81 14.88 -9.10 -15.13
N VAL A 82 13.62 -8.67 -15.08
CA VAL A 82 13.03 -8.15 -13.85
C VAL A 82 11.78 -8.92 -13.45
N LEU A 83 11.82 -9.54 -12.27
CA LEU A 83 10.74 -10.38 -11.75
C LEU A 83 10.00 -9.69 -10.60
N ALA A 84 8.67 -9.64 -10.69
CA ALA A 84 7.80 -9.24 -9.59
C ALA A 84 7.40 -10.47 -8.77
N VAL A 85 7.82 -10.53 -7.51
CA VAL A 85 7.62 -11.68 -6.61
C VAL A 85 6.77 -11.25 -5.40
N ASN A 86 5.67 -11.94 -5.13
CA ASN A 86 4.87 -11.66 -3.94
C ASN A 86 5.48 -12.34 -2.71
N PHE A 87 5.74 -11.56 -1.66
CA PHE A 87 6.33 -11.99 -0.39
C PHE A 87 5.46 -11.50 0.78
N PRO A 88 4.21 -11.97 0.91
CA PRO A 88 3.27 -11.45 1.90
C PRO A 88 3.59 -11.91 3.33
N GLY A 89 3.09 -11.18 4.31
CA GLY A 89 3.12 -11.55 5.72
C GLY A 89 3.21 -10.35 6.67
N ALA A 90 2.44 -10.40 7.74
CA ALA A 90 2.40 -9.42 8.82
C ALA A 90 2.28 -7.95 8.35
N GLY A 91 1.43 -7.69 7.34
CA GLY A 91 1.30 -6.34 6.76
C GLY A 91 2.55 -5.87 6.04
N SER A 92 3.29 -6.78 5.40
CA SER A 92 4.60 -6.65 4.73
C SER A 92 5.83 -6.52 5.64
N LEU A 93 5.66 -6.59 6.97
CA LEU A 93 6.78 -6.58 7.91
C LEU A 93 7.76 -7.75 7.67
N ARG A 94 7.23 -8.90 7.23
CA ARG A 94 8.05 -10.06 6.86
C ARG A 94 9.02 -9.73 5.73
N LEU A 95 8.56 -9.04 4.68
CA LEU A 95 9.41 -8.60 3.58
C LEU A 95 10.44 -7.58 4.05
N ALA A 96 10.05 -6.60 4.88
CA ALA A 96 10.98 -5.58 5.35
C ALA A 96 12.13 -6.21 6.16
N ASN A 97 11.82 -7.14 7.07
CA ASN A 97 12.84 -7.90 7.80
C ASN A 97 13.76 -8.71 6.87
N TYR A 98 13.20 -9.30 5.81
CA TYR A 98 13.99 -10.04 4.81
C TYR A 98 14.94 -9.10 4.06
N ILE A 99 14.44 -8.01 3.50
CA ILE A 99 15.26 -7.03 2.76
C ILE A 99 16.36 -6.46 3.66
N TYR A 100 16.06 -6.17 4.92
CA TYR A 100 17.03 -5.58 5.84
C TYR A 100 18.15 -6.56 6.23
N ASN A 101 17.78 -7.80 6.60
CA ASN A 101 18.69 -8.70 7.28
C ASN A 101 19.25 -9.82 6.40
N ARG A 102 18.62 -10.13 5.25
CA ARG A 102 18.93 -11.33 4.46
C ARG A 102 19.10 -11.13 2.97
N ALA A 103 18.50 -10.09 2.40
CA ALA A 103 18.63 -9.86 0.96
C ALA A 103 20.09 -9.51 0.60
N PRO A 104 20.59 -9.98 -0.56
CA PRO A 104 21.97 -9.73 -0.97
C PRO A 104 22.19 -8.23 -1.25
N LYS A 105 23.37 -7.73 -0.83
CA LYS A 105 23.74 -6.32 -0.98
C LYS A 105 24.41 -6.02 -2.33
N ASN A 106 23.91 -6.62 -3.39
CA ASN A 106 24.45 -6.52 -4.75
C ASN A 106 23.55 -5.75 -5.73
N GLY A 107 22.40 -5.23 -5.27
CA GLY A 107 21.45 -4.51 -6.11
C GLY A 107 20.47 -5.38 -6.89
N LEU A 108 20.47 -6.73 -6.71
CA LEU A 108 19.58 -7.63 -7.42
C LEU A 108 18.22 -7.84 -6.72
N GLU A 109 18.05 -7.33 -5.51
CA GLU A 109 16.77 -7.42 -4.81
C GLU A 109 16.35 -6.09 -4.21
N VAL A 110 15.11 -5.69 -4.48
CA VAL A 110 14.45 -4.55 -3.83
C VAL A 110 13.11 -4.97 -3.28
N GLY A 111 12.63 -4.26 -2.26
CA GLY A 111 11.33 -4.50 -1.63
C GLY A 111 10.37 -3.34 -1.79
N ILE A 112 9.11 -3.66 -2.08
CA ILE A 112 7.97 -2.73 -1.99
C ILE A 112 7.12 -3.18 -0.82
N PHE A 113 7.11 -2.42 0.26
CA PHE A 113 6.36 -2.75 1.46
C PHE A 113 5.47 -1.58 1.92
N ALA A 114 4.60 -1.83 2.88
CA ALA A 114 3.70 -0.80 3.39
C ALA A 114 4.48 0.37 3.96
N SER A 115 4.02 1.57 3.72
CA SER A 115 4.55 2.79 4.35
C SER A 115 4.60 2.69 5.88
N SER A 116 3.61 2.04 6.50
CA SER A 116 3.58 1.80 7.95
C SER A 116 4.75 0.97 8.48
N VAL A 117 5.38 0.18 7.64
CA VAL A 117 6.56 -0.62 8.03
C VAL A 117 7.74 0.28 8.35
N ALA A 118 7.90 1.38 7.62
CA ALA A 118 8.96 2.36 7.87
C ALA A 118 8.93 2.91 9.32
N PHE A 119 7.78 2.85 9.99
CA PHE A 119 7.60 3.36 11.34
C PHE A 119 7.44 2.25 12.40
N GLY A 120 7.53 0.99 11.98
CA GLY A 120 7.43 -0.16 12.88
C GLY A 120 8.33 -0.05 14.12
N PRO A 121 9.62 0.30 14.00
CA PRO A 121 10.50 0.51 15.14
C PRO A 121 10.05 1.64 16.07
N LEU A 122 9.51 2.73 15.55
CA LEU A 122 9.00 3.85 16.37
C LEU A 122 7.85 3.42 17.28
N TYR A 123 7.02 2.49 16.83
CA TYR A 123 5.90 1.96 17.61
C TYR A 123 6.25 0.73 18.44
N LEU A 124 7.53 0.47 18.64
CA LEU A 124 8.03 -0.68 19.40
C LEU A 124 7.41 -2.01 18.93
N VAL A 125 7.20 -2.15 17.64
CA VAL A 125 6.78 -3.43 17.07
C VAL A 125 7.93 -4.42 17.26
N LYS A 126 7.86 -5.26 18.27
CA LYS A 126 8.92 -6.23 18.66
C LYS A 126 9.42 -7.08 17.48
N GLN A 127 8.55 -7.30 16.49
CA GLN A 127 8.86 -8.06 15.29
C GLN A 127 9.59 -7.25 14.21
N ALA A 128 9.70 -5.93 14.34
CA ALA A 128 10.49 -5.09 13.42
C ALA A 128 11.97 -5.21 13.78
N LYS A 129 12.70 -6.01 13.03
CA LYS A 129 14.13 -6.31 13.24
C LYS A 129 15.00 -5.49 12.29
N PHE A 130 14.80 -4.18 12.26
CA PHE A 130 15.51 -3.24 11.39
C PHE A 130 15.48 -1.82 11.99
N LYS A 131 16.39 -0.98 11.51
CA LYS A 131 16.37 0.48 11.68
C LYS A 131 15.94 1.10 10.37
N THR A 132 14.87 1.86 10.38
CA THR A 132 14.23 2.39 9.15
C THR A 132 15.13 3.31 8.37
N GLU A 133 15.88 4.13 9.07
CA GLU A 133 16.85 5.09 8.53
C GLU A 133 18.00 4.42 7.78
N ASN A 134 18.29 3.16 8.07
CA ASN A 134 19.41 2.42 7.49
C ASN A 134 19.08 1.71 6.16
N PHE A 135 17.80 1.60 5.78
CA PHE A 135 17.48 1.09 4.44
C PHE A 135 18.09 1.97 3.36
N THR A 136 18.54 1.37 2.27
CA THR A 136 18.86 2.13 1.05
C THR A 136 17.56 2.43 0.31
N TRP A 137 16.98 3.59 0.53
CA TRP A 137 15.75 3.99 -0.14
C TRP A 137 16.00 4.32 -1.61
N ILE A 138 15.28 3.65 -2.49
CA ILE A 138 15.42 3.78 -3.95
C ILE A 138 14.49 4.85 -4.49
N GLY A 139 13.30 4.97 -3.94
CA GLY A 139 12.32 5.99 -4.29
C GLY A 139 10.92 5.66 -3.80
N ASN A 140 10.00 6.55 -4.09
CA ASN A 140 8.58 6.38 -3.80
C ASN A 140 7.77 6.69 -5.06
N MET A 141 6.87 5.79 -5.48
CA MET A 141 6.13 5.95 -6.75
C MET A 141 4.93 6.90 -6.64
N ASP A 142 4.33 7.02 -5.46
CA ASP A 142 3.09 7.79 -5.28
C ASP A 142 2.98 8.35 -3.87
N GLN A 143 2.45 9.56 -3.77
CA GLN A 143 2.00 10.17 -2.52
C GLN A 143 0.50 9.93 -2.43
N SER A 144 0.09 8.93 -1.67
CA SER A 144 -1.30 8.52 -1.62
C SER A 144 -2.05 9.19 -0.47
N ILE A 145 -3.35 9.33 -0.66
CA ILE A 145 -4.27 9.72 0.40
C ILE A 145 -4.90 8.44 0.93
N GLY A 146 -4.83 8.25 2.25
CA GLY A 146 -5.50 7.15 2.90
C GLY A 146 -6.98 7.43 3.07
N THR A 147 -7.79 6.39 3.09
CA THR A 147 -9.22 6.50 3.33
C THR A 147 -9.69 5.45 4.31
N CYS A 148 -10.75 5.77 5.06
CA CYS A 148 -11.56 4.78 5.73
C CYS A 148 -12.93 4.72 5.08
N THR A 149 -13.44 3.52 4.95
CA THR A 149 -14.62 3.24 4.14
C THR A 149 -15.60 2.36 4.90
N ALA A 150 -16.88 2.47 4.55
CA ALA A 150 -17.92 1.54 4.95
C ALA A 150 -18.61 0.93 3.73
N TRP A 151 -19.10 -0.29 3.89
CA TRP A 151 -19.90 -0.94 2.85
C TRP A 151 -21.36 -0.49 2.97
N HIS A 152 -22.03 -0.18 1.87
CA HIS A 152 -23.38 0.39 1.86
C HIS A 152 -24.43 -0.38 2.69
N THR A 153 -24.26 -1.70 2.86
CA THR A 153 -25.20 -2.52 3.65
C THR A 153 -24.91 -2.52 5.15
N SER A 154 -23.87 -1.79 5.62
CA SER A 154 -23.56 -1.65 7.05
C SER A 154 -24.49 -0.65 7.75
N GLY A 155 -25.15 0.21 6.99
CA GLY A 155 -25.94 1.32 7.51
C GLY A 155 -25.13 2.58 7.80
N ILE A 156 -23.77 2.50 7.87
CA ILE A 156 -22.88 3.63 8.18
C ILE A 156 -22.86 4.61 7.00
N LYS A 157 -23.18 5.86 7.26
CA LYS A 157 -23.27 6.92 6.26
C LYS A 157 -22.20 8.00 6.44
N SER A 158 -21.74 8.26 7.67
CA SER A 158 -20.80 9.32 8.01
C SER A 158 -19.69 8.84 8.96
N PHE A 159 -18.64 9.65 9.11
CA PHE A 159 -17.57 9.39 10.08
C PHE A 159 -18.09 9.52 11.52
N GLU A 160 -19.00 10.43 11.78
CA GLU A 160 -19.56 10.66 13.12
C GLU A 160 -20.31 9.45 13.67
N GLU A 161 -20.95 8.66 12.80
CA GLU A 161 -21.61 7.43 13.23
C GLU A 161 -20.65 6.38 13.79
N LEU A 162 -19.35 6.48 13.49
CA LEU A 162 -18.33 5.61 14.09
C LEU A 162 -18.09 5.89 15.58
N LYS A 163 -18.52 7.05 16.07
CA LYS A 163 -18.46 7.45 17.49
C LYS A 163 -19.68 6.98 18.28
N GLN A 164 -20.80 6.75 17.61
CA GLN A 164 -22.10 6.48 18.25
C GLN A 164 -22.24 5.03 18.68
N ARG A 165 -21.76 4.05 17.88
CA ARG A 165 -21.87 2.64 18.15
C ARG A 165 -20.62 1.84 17.79
N GLU A 166 -20.49 0.65 18.36
CA GLU A 166 -19.45 -0.28 17.95
C GLU A 166 -19.64 -0.68 16.47
N VAL A 167 -18.58 -0.57 15.69
CA VAL A 167 -18.52 -0.96 14.28
C VAL A 167 -17.34 -1.91 14.04
N ILE A 168 -17.53 -2.88 13.15
CA ILE A 168 -16.56 -3.95 12.93
C ILE A 168 -15.78 -3.69 11.64
N TYR A 169 -14.47 -3.47 11.77
CA TYR A 169 -13.55 -3.23 10.66
C TYR A 169 -12.54 -4.35 10.50
N GLY A 170 -12.16 -4.63 9.26
CA GLY A 170 -11.20 -5.68 8.93
C GLY A 170 -9.78 -5.15 8.74
N SER A 171 -8.80 -5.97 9.13
CA SER A 171 -7.38 -5.69 8.95
C SER A 171 -6.59 -6.95 8.62
N SER A 172 -5.41 -6.79 8.02
CA SER A 172 -4.52 -7.93 7.76
C SER A 172 -3.70 -8.33 8.98
N SER A 173 -3.25 -7.36 9.77
CA SER A 173 -2.43 -7.59 10.96
C SER A 173 -2.44 -6.37 11.88
N PRO A 174 -2.03 -6.51 13.15
CA PRO A 174 -1.92 -5.38 14.07
C PRO A 174 -0.99 -4.25 13.60
N GLY A 175 0.07 -4.58 12.87
CA GLY A 175 1.04 -3.60 12.34
C GLY A 175 0.65 -3.00 10.99
N SER A 176 -0.49 -3.37 10.39
CA SER A 176 -0.91 -2.80 9.12
C SER A 176 -1.61 -1.45 9.28
N VAL A 177 -1.54 -0.60 8.26
CA VAL A 177 -2.28 0.68 8.21
C VAL A 177 -3.77 0.48 8.46
N ALA A 178 -4.35 -0.61 7.95
CA ALA A 178 -5.75 -0.97 8.18
C ALA A 178 -6.10 -1.23 9.65
N SER A 179 -5.10 -1.42 10.52
CA SER A 179 -5.26 -1.52 11.97
C SER A 179 -4.83 -0.25 12.70
N GLN A 180 -3.76 0.37 12.23
CA GLN A 180 -3.20 1.57 12.85
C GLN A 180 -4.19 2.75 12.79
N HIS A 181 -4.76 3.01 11.61
CA HIS A 181 -5.69 4.13 11.43
C HIS A 181 -6.91 4.05 12.35
N PRO A 182 -7.68 2.95 12.41
CA PRO A 182 -8.84 2.90 13.30
C PRO A 182 -8.45 2.96 14.79
N ARG A 183 -7.27 2.45 15.19
CA ARG A 183 -6.80 2.64 16.58
C ARG A 183 -6.55 4.11 16.89
N GLY A 184 -5.86 4.80 15.99
CA GLY A 184 -5.67 6.24 16.13
C GLY A 184 -6.99 7.01 16.19
N PHE A 185 -7.98 6.65 15.37
CA PHE A 185 -9.33 7.26 15.46
C PHE A 185 -10.02 6.97 16.79
N ASN A 186 -9.93 5.74 17.29
CA ASN A 186 -10.50 5.40 18.60
C ASN A 186 -9.85 6.23 19.72
N ALA A 187 -8.51 6.34 19.72
CA ALA A 187 -7.76 7.03 20.76
C ALA A 187 -7.89 8.56 20.69
N MET A 188 -7.90 9.14 19.48
CA MET A 188 -7.83 10.59 19.30
C MET A 188 -9.19 11.22 19.03
N LEU A 189 -10.10 10.53 18.35
CA LEU A 189 -11.38 11.06 17.88
C LEU A 189 -12.60 10.37 18.50
N GLY A 190 -12.39 9.42 19.43
CA GLY A 190 -13.47 8.76 20.17
C GLY A 190 -14.33 7.79 19.35
N THR A 191 -13.83 7.28 18.22
CA THR A 191 -14.58 6.27 17.48
C THR A 191 -14.62 4.93 18.22
N LYS A 192 -15.62 4.10 17.92
CA LYS A 192 -15.83 2.79 18.58
C LYS A 192 -15.57 1.65 17.59
N ILE A 193 -14.42 1.67 16.91
CA ILE A 193 -14.08 0.70 15.87
C ILE A 193 -13.44 -0.53 16.50
N LYS A 194 -14.08 -1.68 16.34
CA LYS A 194 -13.56 -3.00 16.69
C LYS A 194 -12.84 -3.61 15.50
N ILE A 195 -11.58 -3.97 15.67
CA ILE A 195 -10.72 -4.40 14.58
C ILE A 195 -10.56 -5.92 14.59
N ILE A 196 -10.88 -6.57 13.49
CA ILE A 196 -10.68 -8.01 13.29
C ILE A 196 -9.52 -8.22 12.32
N HIS A 197 -8.49 -8.95 12.76
CA HIS A 197 -7.27 -9.23 12.01
C HIS A 197 -7.31 -10.58 11.30
N GLY A 198 -6.45 -10.76 10.29
CA GLY A 198 -6.25 -12.02 9.58
C GLY A 198 -6.77 -12.04 8.13
N TYR A 199 -7.32 -10.94 7.64
CA TYR A 199 -7.74 -10.83 6.24
C TYR A 199 -6.51 -10.66 5.32
N PRO A 200 -6.48 -11.34 4.14
CA PRO A 200 -5.37 -11.25 3.20
C PRO A 200 -5.39 -9.90 2.44
N GLY A 201 -4.85 -8.85 3.09
CA GLY A 201 -4.73 -7.51 2.52
C GLY A 201 -6.07 -6.82 2.23
N SER A 202 -6.02 -5.70 1.51
CA SER A 202 -7.19 -4.88 1.18
C SER A 202 -8.26 -5.63 0.36
N THR A 203 -7.84 -6.55 -0.49
CA THR A 203 -8.77 -7.39 -1.28
C THR A 203 -9.58 -8.32 -0.38
N GLY A 204 -8.93 -8.95 0.61
CA GLY A 204 -9.61 -9.80 1.60
C GLY A 204 -10.58 -9.02 2.48
N VAL A 205 -10.17 -7.83 2.95
CA VAL A 205 -11.04 -6.91 3.72
C VAL A 205 -12.27 -6.54 2.90
N LEU A 206 -12.11 -6.12 1.65
CA LEU A 206 -13.25 -5.76 0.79
C LEU A 206 -14.18 -6.95 0.54
N LEU A 207 -13.62 -8.13 0.33
CA LEU A 207 -14.42 -9.35 0.17
C LEU A 207 -15.25 -9.65 1.43
N ALA A 208 -14.67 -9.46 2.61
CA ALA A 208 -15.35 -9.59 3.88
C ALA A 208 -16.48 -8.56 4.06
N MET A 209 -16.25 -7.30 3.65
CA MET A 209 -17.27 -6.26 3.60
C MET A 209 -18.44 -6.67 2.68
N LYS A 210 -18.14 -7.13 1.46
CA LYS A 210 -19.14 -7.63 0.49
C LYS A 210 -19.96 -8.81 1.02
N ARG A 211 -19.37 -9.63 1.88
CA ARG A 211 -20.05 -10.77 2.52
C ARG A 211 -20.80 -10.36 3.79
N GLY A 212 -20.63 -9.12 4.27
CA GLY A 212 -21.22 -8.64 5.50
C GLY A 212 -20.59 -9.23 6.77
N GLU A 213 -19.36 -9.76 6.66
CA GLU A 213 -18.58 -10.25 7.80
C GLU A 213 -18.11 -9.09 8.66
N ILE A 214 -17.78 -7.98 8.02
CA ILE A 214 -17.36 -6.72 8.60
C ILE A 214 -18.09 -5.55 7.93
N GLU A 215 -18.07 -4.39 8.57
CA GLU A 215 -18.82 -3.21 8.12
C GLU A 215 -17.99 -2.27 7.28
N GLY A 216 -16.68 -2.24 7.55
CA GLY A 216 -15.77 -1.32 6.88
C GLY A 216 -14.32 -1.72 6.97
N GLY A 217 -13.46 -0.81 6.56
CA GLY A 217 -12.02 -0.94 6.64
C GLY A 217 -11.32 0.38 6.39
N CYS A 218 -10.15 0.52 7.00
CA CYS A 218 -9.27 1.69 6.82
C CYS A 218 -7.99 1.33 6.08
N GLY A 219 -7.20 2.35 5.74
CA GLY A 219 -5.91 2.19 5.08
C GLY A 219 -6.02 1.83 3.59
N PHE A 220 -7.17 2.05 2.99
CA PHE A 220 -7.29 2.01 1.54
C PHE A 220 -6.69 3.29 0.97
N ALA A 221 -5.63 3.16 0.19
CA ALA A 221 -5.11 4.27 -0.58
C ALA A 221 -6.13 4.68 -1.66
N LEU A 222 -6.41 5.96 -1.80
CA LEU A 222 -7.33 6.48 -2.81
C LEU A 222 -6.94 6.03 -4.21
N SER A 223 -5.62 6.00 -4.51
CA SER A 223 -5.08 5.47 -5.76
C SER A 223 -5.51 4.02 -6.01
N SER A 224 -5.50 3.18 -4.96
CA SER A 224 -5.94 1.79 -5.07
C SER A 224 -7.45 1.65 -5.27
N LEU A 225 -8.24 2.54 -4.67
CA LEU A 225 -9.70 2.59 -4.91
C LEU A 225 -9.99 3.00 -6.35
N LYS A 226 -9.31 4.02 -6.87
CA LYS A 226 -9.43 4.46 -8.27
C LYS A 226 -9.05 3.36 -9.25
N ALA A 227 -7.97 2.65 -8.98
CA ALA A 227 -7.45 1.60 -9.86
C ALA A 227 -8.29 0.32 -9.86
N ARG A 228 -8.83 -0.07 -8.71
CA ARG A 228 -9.37 -1.43 -8.54
C ARG A 228 -10.79 -1.51 -8.01
N ARG A 229 -11.36 -0.39 -7.55
CA ARG A 229 -12.66 -0.33 -6.88
C ARG A 229 -13.51 0.86 -7.34
N ARG A 230 -13.18 1.39 -8.53
CA ARG A 230 -13.84 2.58 -9.07
C ARG A 230 -15.36 2.41 -9.18
N GLN A 231 -15.81 1.23 -9.61
CA GLN A 231 -17.24 0.96 -9.74
C GLN A 231 -17.95 0.94 -8.38
N GLU A 232 -17.39 0.22 -7.39
CA GLU A 232 -17.96 0.16 -6.05
C GLU A 232 -17.99 1.53 -5.37
N TRP A 233 -16.97 2.34 -5.58
CA TRP A 233 -16.91 3.70 -5.06
C TRP A 233 -17.91 4.62 -5.77
N LYS A 234 -17.87 4.72 -7.10
CA LYS A 234 -18.77 5.59 -7.87
C LYS A 234 -20.25 5.22 -7.73
N SER A 235 -20.56 3.95 -7.53
CA SER A 235 -21.94 3.49 -7.30
C SER A 235 -22.41 3.67 -5.85
N GLY A 236 -21.61 4.29 -4.96
CA GLY A 236 -21.92 4.45 -3.55
C GLY A 236 -21.94 3.16 -2.72
N LYS A 237 -21.58 2.00 -3.31
CA LYS A 237 -21.48 0.73 -2.57
C LYS A 237 -20.35 0.73 -1.57
N LEU A 238 -19.24 1.40 -1.90
CA LEU A 238 -18.11 1.66 -1.01
C LEU A 238 -18.11 3.15 -0.67
N ARG A 239 -18.51 3.50 0.54
CA ARG A 239 -18.56 4.89 1.01
C ARG A 239 -17.24 5.25 1.65
N ILE A 240 -16.64 6.36 1.25
CA ILE A 240 -15.47 6.93 1.91
C ILE A 240 -16.00 7.85 3.02
N LEU A 241 -15.59 7.59 4.27
CA LEU A 241 -16.07 8.30 5.44
C LEU A 241 -15.13 9.40 5.92
N ILE A 242 -13.82 9.23 5.67
CA ILE A 242 -12.78 10.18 6.02
C ILE A 242 -11.58 9.99 5.09
N GLN A 243 -10.90 11.07 4.77
CA GLN A 243 -9.63 11.08 4.07
C GLN A 243 -8.49 11.40 5.05
N THR A 244 -7.39 10.64 4.95
CA THR A 244 -6.21 10.76 5.79
C THR A 244 -4.99 11.00 4.91
N GLY A 245 -4.45 12.16 4.92
CA GLY A 245 -3.27 12.57 4.15
C GLY A 245 -2.99 14.02 4.43
N LYS A 246 -1.76 14.49 4.20
CA LYS A 246 -1.42 15.90 4.45
C LYS A 246 -2.18 16.87 3.54
N LYS A 247 -2.66 16.40 2.39
CA LYS A 247 -3.43 17.21 1.43
C LYS A 247 -4.81 16.62 1.22
N LYS A 248 -5.80 17.49 1.05
CA LYS A 248 -7.15 17.11 0.64
C LYS A 248 -7.16 16.65 -0.82
N ALA A 249 -7.91 15.60 -1.12
CA ALA A 249 -8.14 15.18 -2.51
C ALA A 249 -9.27 16.01 -3.12
N PRO A 250 -9.09 16.65 -4.28
CA PRO A 250 -10.17 17.40 -4.92
C PRO A 250 -11.43 16.58 -5.17
N GLU A 251 -11.26 15.31 -5.55
CA GLU A 251 -12.36 14.37 -5.78
C GLU A 251 -13.08 13.90 -4.52
N LEU A 252 -12.59 14.27 -3.34
CA LEU A 252 -13.18 14.00 -2.01
C LEU A 252 -13.57 15.29 -1.28
N ALA A 253 -13.93 16.36 -2.00
CA ALA A 253 -14.26 17.67 -1.41
C ALA A 253 -15.33 17.59 -0.32
N GLY A 254 -16.34 16.71 -0.45
CA GLY A 254 -17.40 16.51 0.55
C GLY A 254 -17.07 15.47 1.64
N VAL A 255 -15.84 14.91 1.66
CA VAL A 255 -15.44 13.92 2.67
C VAL A 255 -14.60 14.59 3.74
N PRO A 256 -14.92 14.42 5.04
CA PRO A 256 -14.14 14.95 6.14
C PRO A 256 -12.64 14.70 6.01
N HIS A 257 -11.84 15.70 6.34
CA HIS A 257 -10.38 15.59 6.32
C HIS A 257 -9.86 15.48 7.77
N LEU A 258 -9.01 14.51 8.01
CA LEU A 258 -8.52 14.20 9.34
C LEU A 258 -7.90 15.40 10.07
N TYR A 259 -7.03 16.16 9.38
CA TYR A 259 -6.29 17.26 10.00
C TYR A 259 -7.16 18.47 10.37
N ASP A 260 -8.37 18.57 9.80
CA ASP A 260 -9.36 19.59 10.22
C ASP A 260 -9.98 19.26 11.58
N MET A 261 -9.79 18.02 12.09
CA MET A 261 -10.31 17.54 13.37
C MET A 261 -9.30 17.65 14.52
N ALA A 262 -8.08 18.09 14.25
CA ALA A 262 -7.06 18.27 15.28
C ALA A 262 -7.37 19.48 16.16
N LYS A 263 -7.23 19.34 17.47
CA LYS A 263 -7.49 20.38 18.45
C LYS A 263 -6.37 21.42 18.54
N ASP A 264 -5.14 20.95 18.33
CA ASP A 264 -3.92 21.73 18.45
C ASP A 264 -2.79 21.19 17.54
N ASP A 265 -1.65 21.87 17.53
CA ASP A 265 -0.51 21.46 16.71
C ASP A 265 0.20 20.20 17.23
N ASP A 266 0.15 19.93 18.53
CA ASP A 266 0.69 18.69 19.09
C ASP A 266 -0.14 17.50 18.63
N GLU A 267 -1.45 17.65 18.58
CA GLU A 267 -2.33 16.61 18.04
C GLU A 267 -2.07 16.40 16.54
N LYS A 268 -1.82 17.47 15.77
CA LYS A 268 -1.39 17.37 14.36
C LYS A 268 -0.07 16.59 14.20
N ARG A 269 0.92 16.82 15.08
CA ARG A 269 2.19 16.08 15.09
C ARG A 269 1.98 14.58 15.37
N VAL A 270 1.11 14.25 16.33
CA VAL A 270 0.72 12.86 16.59
C VAL A 270 0.00 12.26 15.38
N MET A 271 -0.93 13.00 14.77
CA MET A 271 -1.61 12.58 13.52
C MET A 271 -0.62 12.37 12.38
N ASP A 272 0.41 13.19 12.26
CA ASP A 272 1.48 13.02 11.27
C ASP A 272 2.18 11.67 11.42
N LEU A 273 2.53 11.27 12.65
CA LEU A 273 3.13 9.96 12.88
C LEU A 273 2.20 8.82 12.50
N ILE A 274 0.92 8.90 12.85
CA ILE A 274 -0.04 7.80 12.64
C ILE A 274 -0.53 7.73 11.19
N TYR A 275 -0.84 8.87 10.57
CA TYR A 275 -1.55 8.95 9.29
C TYR A 275 -0.71 9.54 8.15
N GLY A 276 0.34 10.30 8.45
CA GLY A 276 1.26 10.88 7.47
C GLY A 276 2.01 9.85 6.63
N LEU A 277 1.95 8.59 7.02
CA LEU A 277 2.53 7.42 6.34
C LEU A 277 2.13 7.29 4.87
N HIS A 278 0.96 7.78 4.50
CA HIS A 278 0.50 7.76 3.11
C HIS A 278 1.29 8.69 2.19
N THR A 279 2.03 9.65 2.75
CA THR A 279 2.99 10.45 1.99
C THR A 279 4.06 9.57 1.32
N PHE A 280 4.37 8.42 1.95
CA PHE A 280 5.24 7.37 1.41
C PHE A 280 4.40 6.23 0.83
N GLY A 281 3.48 6.54 -0.07
CA GLY A 281 2.43 5.62 -0.47
C GLY A 281 2.92 4.32 -1.12
N ARG A 282 4.06 4.37 -1.84
CA ARG A 282 4.63 3.23 -2.57
C ARG A 282 6.15 3.23 -2.51
N PRO A 283 6.75 3.10 -1.30
CA PRO A 283 8.19 3.15 -1.13
C PRO A 283 8.86 1.89 -1.67
N VAL A 284 10.03 2.09 -2.25
CA VAL A 284 10.93 1.04 -2.74
C VAL A 284 12.25 1.15 -1.98
N ALA A 285 12.69 0.07 -1.39
CA ALA A 285 13.94 0.01 -0.64
C ALA A 285 14.78 -1.20 -1.02
N ALA A 286 16.10 -1.02 -0.93
CA ALA A 286 17.11 -2.05 -1.00
C ALA A 286 17.71 -2.32 0.39
N PRO A 287 18.53 -3.37 0.56
CA PRO A 287 19.20 -3.66 1.82
C PRO A 287 20.05 -2.49 2.34
N PRO A 288 20.26 -2.39 3.67
CA PRO A 288 21.18 -1.42 4.24
C PRO A 288 22.62 -1.70 3.80
N GLY A 289 23.39 -0.62 3.58
CA GLY A 289 24.78 -0.75 3.16
C GLY A 289 24.95 -1.29 1.74
N LEU A 290 23.97 -1.06 0.86
CA LEU A 290 24.14 -1.32 -0.57
C LEU A 290 25.29 -0.45 -1.11
N PRO A 291 26.24 -1.01 -1.91
CA PRO A 291 27.34 -0.24 -2.47
C PRO A 291 26.87 0.97 -3.29
N LYS A 292 27.72 1.99 -3.40
CA LYS A 292 27.38 3.26 -4.05
C LYS A 292 26.95 3.08 -5.51
N LYS A 293 27.65 2.22 -6.28
CA LYS A 293 27.36 1.98 -7.71
C LYS A 293 25.95 1.42 -7.94
N PRO A 294 25.55 0.24 -7.40
CA PRO A 294 24.18 -0.26 -7.58
C PRO A 294 23.12 0.65 -6.97
N THR A 295 23.39 1.38 -5.88
CA THR A 295 22.47 2.38 -5.34
C THR A 295 22.15 3.48 -6.36
N GLN A 296 23.17 4.05 -6.97
CA GLN A 296 23.01 5.10 -7.98
C GLN A 296 22.29 4.59 -9.23
N LEU A 297 22.64 3.38 -9.73
CA LEU A 297 22.00 2.78 -10.88
C LEU A 297 20.50 2.50 -10.63
N LEU A 298 20.15 1.92 -9.49
CA LEU A 298 18.77 1.67 -9.12
C LEU A 298 17.95 2.95 -8.97
N ARG A 299 18.50 3.99 -8.34
CA ARG A 299 17.82 5.29 -8.18
C ARG A 299 17.64 6.00 -9.51
N ALA A 300 18.65 6.00 -10.36
CA ALA A 300 18.56 6.57 -11.70
C ALA A 300 17.52 5.85 -12.56
N ALA A 301 17.58 4.50 -12.60
CA ALA A 301 16.63 3.69 -13.34
C ALA A 301 15.19 3.87 -12.81
N PHE A 302 15.01 3.94 -11.49
CA PHE A 302 13.71 4.22 -10.89
C PHE A 302 13.16 5.56 -11.35
N MET A 303 13.91 6.65 -11.23
CA MET A 303 13.44 7.98 -11.62
C MET A 303 13.24 8.13 -13.12
N ALA A 304 14.06 7.48 -13.96
CA ALA A 304 13.85 7.42 -15.40
C ALA A 304 12.54 6.66 -15.73
N THR A 305 12.28 5.54 -15.07
CA THR A 305 11.02 4.79 -15.22
C THR A 305 9.81 5.65 -14.86
N MET A 306 9.89 6.46 -13.79
CA MET A 306 8.78 7.32 -13.37
C MET A 306 8.40 8.40 -14.39
N LYS A 307 9.31 8.73 -15.31
CA LYS A 307 9.11 9.70 -16.41
C LYS A 307 8.80 9.04 -17.75
N ASP A 308 8.86 7.73 -17.84
CA ASP A 308 8.73 6.97 -19.07
C ASP A 308 7.29 7.03 -19.61
N PRO A 309 7.05 7.45 -20.88
CA PRO A 309 5.71 7.52 -21.44
C PRO A 309 4.98 6.18 -21.48
N LYS A 310 5.69 5.05 -21.72
CA LYS A 310 5.10 3.71 -21.75
C LYS A 310 4.65 3.30 -20.34
N PHE A 311 5.50 3.54 -19.34
CA PHE A 311 5.17 3.31 -17.93
C PHE A 311 3.97 4.15 -17.50
N LEU A 312 3.98 5.45 -17.79
CA LEU A 312 2.89 6.38 -17.45
C LEU A 312 1.58 6.00 -18.14
N LYS A 313 1.63 5.62 -19.42
CA LYS A 313 0.46 5.11 -20.16
C LYS A 313 -0.10 3.83 -19.54
N GLU A 314 0.76 2.90 -19.14
CA GLU A 314 0.34 1.65 -18.48
C GLU A 314 -0.23 1.91 -17.08
N ALA A 315 0.43 2.75 -16.29
CA ALA A 315 -0.06 3.19 -15.00
C ALA A 315 -1.42 3.89 -15.11
N GLY A 316 -1.59 4.77 -16.11
CA GLY A 316 -2.85 5.46 -16.39
C GLY A 316 -4.00 4.52 -16.74
N LYS A 317 -3.76 3.51 -17.57
CA LYS A 317 -4.76 2.45 -17.86
C LYS A 317 -5.22 1.69 -16.61
N LEU A 318 -4.33 1.54 -15.65
CA LEU A 318 -4.62 0.90 -14.35
C LEU A 318 -5.09 1.89 -13.29
N HIS A 319 -5.27 3.17 -13.65
CA HIS A 319 -5.62 4.27 -12.74
C HIS A 319 -4.69 4.36 -11.52
N LEU A 320 -3.38 4.16 -11.75
CA LEU A 320 -2.34 4.29 -10.73
C LEU A 320 -1.72 5.69 -10.86
N PRO A 321 -2.00 6.63 -9.96
CA PRO A 321 -1.32 7.92 -9.94
C PRO A 321 0.19 7.74 -9.75
N ILE A 322 0.97 8.51 -10.47
CA ILE A 322 2.42 8.55 -10.35
C ILE A 322 2.79 9.97 -9.91
N ASN A 323 3.27 10.08 -8.67
CA ASN A 323 3.75 11.32 -8.06
C ASN A 323 5.03 10.99 -7.26
N PRO A 324 6.15 10.83 -7.97
CA PRO A 324 7.32 10.19 -7.40
C PRO A 324 8.16 11.10 -6.52
N TRP A 325 8.88 10.48 -5.57
CA TRP A 325 10.03 11.06 -4.90
C TRP A 325 11.27 10.25 -5.22
N SER A 326 12.41 10.95 -5.33
CA SER A 326 13.71 10.28 -5.45
C SER A 326 14.07 9.56 -4.15
N GLY A 327 15.05 8.65 -4.23
CA GLY A 327 15.55 7.90 -3.08
C GLY A 327 16.14 8.81 -2.01
N GLU A 328 16.85 9.85 -2.43
CA GLU A 328 17.46 10.86 -1.54
C GLU A 328 16.40 11.64 -0.77
N ARG A 329 15.37 12.10 -1.48
CA ARG A 329 14.24 12.80 -0.85
C ARG A 329 13.51 11.89 0.15
N LEU A 330 13.22 10.65 -0.25
CA LEU A 330 12.57 9.69 0.62
C LEU A 330 13.40 9.38 1.86
N GLN A 331 14.71 9.21 1.71
CA GLN A 331 15.66 9.01 2.81
C GLN A 331 15.61 10.15 3.82
N LYS A 332 15.65 11.40 3.32
CA LYS A 332 15.59 12.61 4.14
C LYS A 332 14.25 12.73 4.90
N GLU A 333 13.15 12.52 4.20
CA GLU A 333 11.83 12.63 4.83
C GLU A 333 11.62 11.56 5.92
N ILE A 334 12.09 10.33 5.69
CA ILE A 334 12.03 9.27 6.71
C ILE A 334 12.90 9.64 7.92
N ALA A 335 14.09 10.18 7.73
CA ALA A 335 14.92 10.65 8.83
C ALA A 335 14.22 11.73 9.66
N ASN A 336 13.52 12.66 9.04
CA ASN A 336 12.73 13.68 9.76
C ASN A 336 11.66 13.05 10.67
N PHE A 337 10.98 12.00 10.22
CA PHE A 337 9.95 11.35 11.02
C PHE A 337 10.51 10.57 12.22
N VAL A 338 11.67 9.94 12.10
CA VAL A 338 12.27 9.21 13.22
C VAL A 338 12.82 10.15 14.31
N ASN A 339 13.01 11.43 14.00
CA ASN A 339 13.51 12.46 14.89
C ASN A 339 12.42 13.32 15.56
N TYR A 340 11.14 12.88 15.54
CA TYR A 340 10.10 13.58 16.29
C TYR A 340 10.39 13.59 17.80
N PRO A 341 9.88 14.61 18.54
CA PRO A 341 10.05 14.68 19.98
C PRO A 341 9.58 13.39 20.69
N PRO A 342 10.29 12.91 21.71
CA PRO A 342 9.93 11.68 22.43
C PRO A 342 8.48 11.67 22.97
N SER A 343 7.97 12.81 23.41
CA SER A 343 6.58 12.96 23.88
C SER A 343 5.56 12.68 22.78
N VAL A 344 5.79 13.20 21.56
CA VAL A 344 4.92 12.98 20.41
C VAL A 344 4.96 11.50 19.99
N ILE A 345 6.16 10.89 19.99
CA ILE A 345 6.31 9.46 19.70
C ILE A 345 5.59 8.61 20.75
N ALA A 346 5.70 8.98 22.05
CA ALA A 346 5.02 8.26 23.14
C ALA A 346 3.48 8.33 23.00
N ARG A 347 2.92 9.49 22.69
CA ARG A 347 1.47 9.66 22.43
C ARG A 347 1.02 8.84 21.23
N ALA A 348 1.79 8.86 20.12
CA ALA A 348 1.50 8.05 18.95
C ALA A 348 1.56 6.53 19.27
N ARG A 349 2.52 6.08 20.06
CA ARG A 349 2.61 4.68 20.55
C ARG A 349 1.36 4.28 21.33
N GLN A 350 0.96 5.11 22.29
CA GLN A 350 -0.23 4.87 23.10
C GLN A 350 -1.48 4.76 22.23
N ALA A 351 -1.68 5.70 21.28
CA ALA A 351 -2.79 5.67 20.34
C ALA A 351 -2.79 4.44 19.42
N MET A 352 -1.62 3.85 19.22
CA MET A 352 -1.40 2.71 18.33
C MET A 352 -1.34 1.36 19.06
N ASP A 353 -1.47 1.34 20.37
CA ASP A 353 -1.46 0.10 21.15
C ASP A 353 -2.56 -0.86 20.63
N PRO A 354 -2.20 -2.08 20.23
CA PRO A 354 -3.17 -3.03 19.71
C PRO A 354 -4.14 -3.56 20.77
N GLY A 355 -3.85 -3.43 22.07
CA GLY A 355 -4.66 -4.01 23.12
C GLY A 355 -4.97 -5.48 22.86
N LYS A 356 -6.20 -5.91 23.08
CA LYS A 356 -6.67 -7.26 22.76
C LYS A 356 -6.77 -7.49 21.25
N ILE A 357 -5.93 -8.37 20.73
CA ILE A 357 -5.91 -8.70 19.29
C ILE A 357 -7.02 -9.70 18.99
N LEU A 358 -8.01 -9.27 18.20
CA LEU A 358 -9.07 -10.12 17.70
C LEU A 358 -8.71 -10.62 16.29
N LYS A 359 -8.73 -11.94 16.10
CA LYS A 359 -8.47 -12.56 14.79
C LYS A 359 -9.76 -13.08 14.19
N VAL A 360 -9.83 -13.12 12.85
CA VAL A 360 -10.91 -13.79 12.15
C VAL A 360 -10.83 -15.29 12.46
N GLU A 361 -11.87 -15.81 13.06
CA GLU A 361 -12.01 -17.23 13.35
C GLU A 361 -13.15 -17.80 12.52
N LEU A 362 -12.84 -18.84 11.77
CA LEU A 362 -13.84 -19.65 11.08
C LEU A 362 -14.14 -20.87 11.94
N LYS A 363 -15.14 -20.76 12.80
CA LYS A 363 -15.60 -21.86 13.66
C LYS A 363 -16.30 -22.93 12.83
N ARG A 364 -16.26 -24.15 13.32
CA ARG A 364 -17.00 -25.29 12.76
C ARG A 364 -18.01 -25.79 13.80
N LEU A 365 -19.24 -25.96 13.36
CA LEU A 365 -20.25 -26.76 14.05
C LEU A 365 -20.48 -27.99 13.17
N ALA A 366 -20.12 -29.16 13.66
CA ALA A 366 -20.29 -30.42 12.97
C ALA A 366 -21.67 -31.04 13.40
N GLY A 367 -22.37 -31.59 12.44
CA GLY A 367 -23.59 -32.37 12.73
C GLY A 367 -24.73 -31.57 13.35
N GLY A 368 -24.81 -30.27 13.11
CA GLY A 368 -25.90 -29.47 13.66
C GLY A 368 -27.19 -29.66 12.91
N THR A 369 -28.30 -29.90 13.62
CA THR A 369 -29.65 -30.10 13.05
C THR A 369 -30.38 -28.77 12.92
N ILE A 370 -30.89 -28.45 11.74
CA ILE A 370 -31.64 -27.22 11.50
C ILE A 370 -33.02 -27.36 12.20
N SER A 371 -33.28 -26.54 13.21
CA SER A 371 -34.54 -26.51 13.97
C SER A 371 -35.52 -25.43 13.48
N LYS A 372 -35.04 -24.40 12.79
CA LYS A 372 -35.89 -23.34 12.22
C LYS A 372 -35.23 -22.74 10.98
N VAL A 373 -36.00 -22.53 9.93
CA VAL A 373 -35.56 -21.84 8.71
C VAL A 373 -36.35 -20.55 8.54
N GLY A 374 -35.67 -19.42 8.49
CA GLY A 374 -36.23 -18.12 8.19
C GLY A 374 -35.66 -17.51 6.92
N LYS A 375 -36.20 -16.40 6.46
CA LYS A 375 -35.82 -15.74 5.19
C LYS A 375 -34.30 -15.40 5.09
N LYS A 376 -33.67 -15.05 6.20
CA LYS A 376 -32.23 -14.65 6.27
C LYS A 376 -31.45 -15.28 7.42
N LYS A 377 -32.10 -16.16 8.20
CA LYS A 377 -31.52 -16.83 9.37
C LYS A 377 -31.98 -18.27 9.44
N ILE A 378 -31.15 -19.12 10.00
CA ILE A 378 -31.51 -20.48 10.40
C ILE A 378 -31.13 -20.65 11.88
N THR A 379 -31.93 -21.39 12.61
CA THR A 379 -31.59 -21.88 13.95
C THR A 379 -31.16 -23.33 13.83
N VAL A 380 -30.05 -23.67 14.49
CA VAL A 380 -29.42 -24.99 14.44
C VAL A 380 -29.20 -25.44 15.87
N LYS A 381 -29.53 -26.68 16.20
CA LYS A 381 -29.18 -27.30 17.47
C LYS A 381 -28.00 -28.26 17.27
N ASP A 382 -27.01 -28.20 18.16
CA ASP A 382 -25.94 -29.20 18.18
C ASP A 382 -26.38 -30.49 18.92
N GLY A 383 -25.46 -31.46 18.99
CA GLY A 383 -25.73 -32.75 19.66
C GLY A 383 -25.99 -32.63 21.18
N SER A 384 -25.65 -31.49 21.79
CA SER A 384 -25.97 -31.19 23.20
C SER A 384 -27.28 -30.44 23.40
N GLY A 385 -28.02 -30.15 22.30
CA GLY A 385 -29.25 -29.36 22.35
C GLY A 385 -29.04 -27.83 22.34
N LYS A 386 -27.80 -27.35 22.36
CA LYS A 386 -27.46 -25.92 22.32
C LYS A 386 -27.85 -25.31 20.99
N SER A 387 -28.54 -24.17 21.04
CA SER A 387 -29.04 -23.47 19.86
C SER A 387 -28.05 -22.42 19.34
N TYR A 388 -27.89 -22.40 18.04
CA TYR A 388 -27.08 -21.40 17.27
C TYR A 388 -27.97 -20.73 16.23
N VAL A 389 -27.87 -19.42 16.10
CA VAL A 389 -28.62 -18.69 15.07
C VAL A 389 -27.65 -18.21 14.03
N PHE A 390 -27.66 -18.80 12.85
CA PHE A 390 -26.79 -18.40 11.75
C PHE A 390 -27.52 -17.51 10.76
N LYS A 391 -26.90 -16.40 10.40
CA LYS A 391 -27.31 -15.61 9.24
C LYS A 391 -26.95 -16.37 7.96
N ILE A 392 -27.88 -16.45 7.04
CA ILE A 392 -27.70 -17.06 5.71
C ILE A 392 -27.99 -16.06 4.62
N SER A 393 -27.35 -16.23 3.47
CA SER A 393 -27.54 -15.35 2.32
C SER A 393 -27.43 -16.14 1.03
N GLY A 394 -28.40 -16.00 0.15
CA GLY A 394 -28.41 -16.66 -1.16
C GLY A 394 -27.18 -16.41 -2.02
N ARG A 395 -26.51 -15.26 -1.80
CA ARG A 395 -25.27 -14.90 -2.53
C ARG A 395 -23.99 -15.24 -1.74
N ARG A 396 -24.03 -15.36 -0.42
CA ARG A 396 -22.87 -15.44 0.48
C ARG A 396 -22.66 -16.79 1.12
N SER A 397 -23.74 -17.54 1.35
CA SER A 397 -23.67 -18.88 1.91
C SER A 397 -23.59 -19.91 0.78
N LYS A 398 -22.47 -20.65 0.74
CA LYS A 398 -22.31 -21.78 -0.17
C LYS A 398 -22.93 -23.01 0.51
N VAL A 399 -24.02 -23.53 -0.05
CA VAL A 399 -24.71 -24.69 0.44
C VAL A 399 -24.39 -25.87 -0.45
N LYS A 400 -24.14 -27.03 0.17
CA LYS A 400 -24.11 -28.34 -0.46
C LYS A 400 -25.11 -29.25 0.27
N ILE A 401 -25.87 -30.03 -0.45
CA ILE A 401 -26.78 -31.05 0.08
C ILE A 401 -26.44 -32.35 -0.66
N ALA A 402 -26.19 -33.40 0.09
CA ALA A 402 -25.70 -34.68 -0.45
C ALA A 402 -24.53 -34.49 -1.45
N GLY A 403 -23.57 -33.62 -1.07
CA GLY A 403 -22.40 -33.30 -1.90
C GLY A 403 -22.65 -32.34 -3.08
N LYS A 404 -23.90 -32.14 -3.52
CA LYS A 404 -24.26 -31.31 -4.67
C LYS A 404 -24.50 -29.85 -4.26
N LYS A 405 -24.03 -28.90 -5.11
CA LYS A 405 -24.22 -27.44 -4.89
C LYS A 405 -25.72 -27.09 -4.90
N SER A 406 -26.17 -26.37 -3.87
CA SER A 406 -27.56 -25.99 -3.67
C SER A 406 -27.74 -24.51 -3.32
N LYS A 407 -28.98 -24.02 -3.35
CA LYS A 407 -29.34 -22.66 -2.92
C LYS A 407 -29.75 -22.66 -1.44
N THR A 408 -29.59 -21.54 -0.72
CA THR A 408 -30.00 -21.41 0.70
C THR A 408 -31.50 -21.70 0.92
N LYS A 409 -32.34 -21.46 -0.08
CA LYS A 409 -33.79 -21.80 -0.03
C LYS A 409 -34.09 -23.30 0.01
N ALA A 410 -33.11 -24.14 -0.32
CA ALA A 410 -33.25 -25.59 -0.25
C ALA A 410 -32.97 -26.15 1.16
N LEU A 411 -32.53 -25.33 2.12
CA LEU A 411 -32.37 -25.74 3.51
C LEU A 411 -33.73 -25.93 4.16
N LYS A 412 -33.93 -27.08 4.83
CA LYS A 412 -35.18 -27.47 5.51
C LYS A 412 -34.93 -27.78 6.98
N VAL A 413 -35.94 -27.65 7.80
CA VAL A 413 -35.92 -28.15 9.19
C VAL A 413 -35.68 -29.66 9.16
N GLY A 414 -34.94 -30.16 10.14
CA GLY A 414 -34.54 -31.58 10.24
C GLY A 414 -33.22 -31.91 9.53
N MET A 415 -32.74 -31.08 8.60
CA MET A 415 -31.45 -31.36 7.95
C MET A 415 -30.30 -31.31 8.94
N ASN A 416 -29.43 -32.34 8.92
CA ASN A 416 -28.18 -32.40 9.66
C ASN A 416 -27.05 -31.89 8.76
N CYS A 417 -26.34 -30.87 9.23
CA CYS A 417 -25.38 -30.16 8.43
C CYS A 417 -24.11 -29.77 9.21
N ASP A 418 -22.98 -29.71 8.51
CA ASP A 418 -21.77 -29.09 8.98
C ASP A 418 -21.75 -27.60 8.61
N PHE A 419 -21.56 -26.76 9.58
CA PHE A 419 -21.48 -25.30 9.41
C PHE A 419 -20.07 -24.81 9.61
N ARG A 420 -19.58 -23.97 8.69
CA ARG A 420 -18.44 -23.09 8.97
C ARG A 420 -18.97 -21.67 9.07
N TYR A 421 -18.72 -21.00 10.18
CA TYR A 421 -19.28 -19.68 10.46
C TYR A 421 -18.26 -18.73 11.09
N PHE A 422 -18.47 -17.44 10.90
CA PHE A 422 -17.66 -16.40 11.53
C PHE A 422 -18.27 -16.05 12.88
N ALA A 423 -17.52 -16.24 13.97
CA ALA A 423 -17.97 -15.98 15.33
C ALA A 423 -18.43 -14.53 15.55
N VAL A 424 -17.91 -13.59 14.75
CA VAL A 424 -18.14 -12.15 14.92
C VAL A 424 -19.56 -11.71 14.55
N LYS A 425 -20.22 -12.38 13.57
CA LYS A 425 -21.57 -12.03 13.09
C LYS A 425 -22.46 -13.24 12.83
N ASP A 426 -22.10 -14.41 13.32
CA ASP A 426 -22.83 -15.67 13.12
C ASP A 426 -23.23 -15.94 11.65
N LEU A 427 -22.41 -15.43 10.71
CA LEU A 427 -22.64 -15.71 9.29
C LEU A 427 -22.07 -17.08 8.95
N ALA A 428 -22.88 -17.96 8.40
CA ALA A 428 -22.45 -19.27 7.90
C ALA A 428 -22.14 -19.19 6.39
N PRO A 429 -20.88 -18.96 5.98
CA PRO A 429 -20.50 -18.90 4.57
C PRO A 429 -20.44 -20.28 3.90
N ARG A 430 -20.34 -21.36 4.67
CA ARG A 430 -20.38 -22.74 4.16
C ARG A 430 -21.27 -23.62 5.01
N ILE A 431 -22.19 -24.29 4.34
CA ILE A 431 -23.17 -25.23 4.94
C ILE A 431 -23.13 -26.47 4.07
N ASN A 432 -22.78 -27.61 4.67
CA ASN A 432 -22.76 -28.90 4.01
C ASN A 432 -23.72 -29.81 4.77
N CYS A 433 -24.84 -30.17 4.14
CA CYS A 433 -25.82 -31.09 4.69
C CYS A 433 -25.64 -32.48 4.07
N LYS A 434 -25.87 -33.50 4.91
CA LYS A 434 -25.90 -34.89 4.50
C LYS A 434 -27.16 -35.18 3.71
#